data_00aa704f6e67bd5634b93b9ae4ad57de
#
_entry.id   00aa704f6e67bd5634b93b9ae4ad57de
#
_cell.length_a   1.000
_cell.length_b   1.000
_cell.length_c   1.000
_cell.angle_alpha   90.00
_cell.angle_beta   90.00
_cell.angle_gamma   90.00
#
_symmetry.space_group_name_H-M   'P 1'
#
loop_
_entity.id
_entity.type
_entity.pdbx_description
1 polymer ?
#
loop_
_entity_poly.entity_id
_entity_poly.type
_entity_poly.pdbx_seq_one_letter_code
_entity_poly.pdbx_strand_id
1 'polypeptide(L)'
;GGSRQLPNSIYKIGEFPGMLHEKMFRNPSGTLKIETRERSILVSCGPHYQVECFEDNSWHLLVDTMDGEYKADLWHRPEYAPLWYGRETPSLLTQHSVTYGYNWAGAVEGRIVVDGKPVNVKGMGIRERYVAVDSSAAELGGWEDWGWVAFNEIHSSLYDMRLGMKDFAMYDLQTGKYYPEGKLNIAHEDWVFLRDLDGFIPMTYKISIEVEDGLYEVEAHTCNATTWGATHKVPDMPVATLTFDRVEGRFTSKDGCVRELTGGRGTMSVRQWHAYPSILPRELYSDAAGEVNCETKFDTL
;
A
#
# COMPACT_ATOMS: atom_id res chain seq x y z
N GLY A 1 -23.55 20.52 -0.77
CA GLY A 1 -22.70 19.35 -0.92
C GLY A 1 -22.19 18.93 0.45
N GLY A 2 -22.76 17.87 1.02
CA GLY A 2 -22.28 17.33 2.29
C GLY A 2 -21.04 16.49 2.05
N SER A 3 -19.91 16.86 2.64
CA SER A 3 -18.74 15.98 2.69
C SER A 3 -19.13 14.74 3.50
N ARG A 4 -19.20 13.58 2.87
CA ARG A 4 -19.27 12.31 3.59
C ARG A 4 -17.91 12.13 4.28
N GLN A 5 -17.90 12.22 5.59
CA GLN A 5 -16.71 11.85 6.35
C GLN A 5 -16.53 10.34 6.26
N LEU A 6 -15.45 9.93 5.64
CA LEU A 6 -15.01 8.53 5.67
C LEU A 6 -14.52 8.17 7.09
N PRO A 7 -14.55 6.91 7.48
CA PRO A 7 -13.97 6.46 8.74
C PRO A 7 -12.50 6.83 8.80
N ASN A 8 -12.11 7.40 9.92
CA ASN A 8 -10.84 8.14 10.02
C ASN A 8 -9.63 7.27 10.33
N SER A 9 -9.83 6.03 10.76
CA SER A 9 -8.70 5.21 11.19
C SER A 9 -9.06 3.72 11.11
N ILE A 10 -8.23 2.97 10.41
CA ILE A 10 -8.26 1.51 10.38
C ILE A 10 -6.89 1.05 10.86
N TYR A 11 -6.89 0.23 11.91
CA TYR A 11 -5.67 -0.35 12.44
C TYR A 11 -5.70 -1.84 12.22
N LYS A 12 -4.64 -2.37 11.65
CA LYS A 12 -4.48 -3.79 11.37
C LYS A 12 -3.14 -4.26 11.86
N ILE A 13 -3.17 -5.28 12.68
CA ILE A 13 -1.97 -5.97 13.16
C ILE A 13 -2.26 -7.46 13.07
N GLY A 14 -1.36 -8.20 12.43
CA GLY A 14 -1.52 -9.64 12.34
C GLY A 14 -0.35 -10.34 11.69
N GLU A 15 -0.36 -11.64 11.78
CA GLU A 15 0.56 -12.56 11.12
C GLU A 15 -0.24 -13.44 10.15
N PHE A 16 0.36 -13.79 9.02
CA PHE A 16 -0.24 -14.69 8.05
C PHE A 16 -0.04 -16.18 8.47
N PRO A 17 -1.03 -17.07 8.24
CA PRO A 17 -2.36 -16.78 7.71
C PRO A 17 -3.29 -16.22 8.78
N GLY A 18 -3.90 -15.12 8.46
CA GLY A 18 -4.98 -14.53 9.24
C GLY A 18 -4.71 -13.13 9.73
N MET A 19 -5.71 -12.32 9.61
CA MET A 19 -5.73 -11.02 10.24
C MET A 19 -6.26 -11.16 11.65
N LEU A 20 -5.57 -10.59 12.59
CA LEU A 20 -5.89 -10.78 13.97
C LEU A 20 -6.68 -9.63 14.57
N HIS A 21 -6.39 -8.39 14.15
CA HIS A 21 -6.97 -7.23 14.82
C HIS A 21 -7.25 -6.09 13.86
N GLU A 22 -8.52 -5.70 13.79
CA GLU A 22 -8.97 -4.53 13.07
C GLU A 22 -9.93 -3.74 13.96
N LYS A 23 -9.66 -2.44 14.12
CA LYS A 23 -10.61 -1.51 14.75
C LYS A 23 -10.84 -0.31 13.88
N MET A 24 -12.11 0.03 13.73
CA MET A 24 -12.54 1.20 12.98
C MET A 24 -13.25 2.16 13.93
N PHE A 25 -12.83 3.42 13.88
CA PHE A 25 -13.47 4.51 14.61
C PHE A 25 -14.19 5.43 13.66
N ARG A 26 -15.46 5.69 13.95
CA ARG A 26 -16.25 6.71 13.28
C ARG A 26 -16.36 7.90 14.23
N ASN A 27 -15.69 8.98 13.90
CA ASN A 27 -15.80 10.19 14.68
C ASN A 27 -16.97 11.04 14.16
N PRO A 28 -17.72 11.72 15.05
CA PRO A 28 -18.75 12.66 14.64
C PRO A 28 -18.18 13.77 13.75
N SER A 29 -19.05 14.33 12.92
CA SER A 29 -18.70 15.50 12.12
C SER A 29 -18.18 16.64 13.02
N GLY A 30 -17.09 17.28 12.61
CA GLY A 30 -16.47 18.39 13.36
C GLY A 30 -15.47 17.98 14.44
N THR A 31 -15.14 16.69 14.56
CA THR A 31 -14.08 16.25 15.49
C THR A 31 -12.67 16.38 14.92
N LEU A 32 -12.54 16.56 13.62
CA LEU A 32 -11.26 16.87 13.00
C LEU A 32 -10.83 18.28 13.39
N LYS A 33 -9.65 18.39 13.96
CA LYS A 33 -9.01 19.66 14.32
C LYS A 33 -7.64 19.75 13.65
N ILE A 34 -7.32 20.94 13.18
CA ILE A 34 -6.00 21.28 12.62
C ILE A 34 -5.51 22.48 13.43
N GLU A 35 -4.36 22.32 14.05
CA GLU A 35 -3.72 23.34 14.87
C GLU A 35 -2.33 23.64 14.31
N THR A 36 -2.12 24.88 13.91
CA THR A 36 -0.79 25.36 13.54
C THR A 36 -0.04 25.76 14.79
N ARG A 37 1.12 25.17 14.99
CA ARG A 37 2.08 25.45 16.07
C ARG A 37 3.30 26.17 15.51
N GLU A 38 4.17 26.63 16.39
CA GLU A 38 5.36 27.40 16.00
C GLU A 38 6.22 26.70 14.93
N ARG A 39 6.41 25.37 15.07
CA ARG A 39 7.28 24.57 14.18
C ARG A 39 6.62 23.29 13.68
N SER A 40 5.31 23.21 13.78
CA SER A 40 4.59 22.00 13.37
C SER A 40 3.11 22.30 13.06
N ILE A 41 2.47 21.30 12.48
CA ILE A 41 1.02 21.25 12.29
C ILE A 41 0.52 19.97 12.96
N LEU A 42 -0.36 20.12 13.93
CA LEU A 42 -1.05 19.00 14.56
C LEU A 42 -2.42 18.80 13.92
N VAL A 43 -2.67 17.58 13.48
CA VAL A 43 -3.99 17.12 13.05
C VAL A 43 -4.49 16.09 14.07
N SER A 44 -5.69 16.29 14.60
CA SER A 44 -6.30 15.35 15.53
C SER A 44 -7.73 15.02 15.14
N CYS A 45 -8.15 13.81 15.45
CA CYS A 45 -9.50 13.36 15.19
C CYS A 45 -10.05 12.57 16.39
N GLY A 46 -10.89 13.27 17.17
CA GLY A 46 -11.34 12.75 18.45
C GLY A 46 -10.17 12.44 19.39
N PRO A 47 -10.36 11.54 20.35
CA PRO A 47 -9.31 11.13 21.29
C PRO A 47 -8.40 10.03 20.70
N HIS A 48 -8.76 9.44 19.56
CA HIS A 48 -8.16 8.20 19.06
C HIS A 48 -6.96 8.41 18.16
N TYR A 49 -6.86 9.59 17.51
CA TYR A 49 -5.88 9.80 16.47
C TYR A 49 -5.29 11.20 16.52
N GLN A 50 -3.97 11.29 16.54
CA GLN A 50 -3.23 12.51 16.38
C GLN A 50 -2.03 12.27 15.46
N VAL A 51 -1.76 13.21 14.59
CA VAL A 51 -0.54 13.26 13.83
C VAL A 51 0.03 14.66 13.82
N GLU A 52 1.29 14.80 14.17
CA GLU A 52 2.00 16.06 14.14
C GLU A 52 3.09 16.02 13.08
N CYS A 53 3.04 16.97 12.15
CA CYS A 53 4.00 17.13 11.08
C CYS A 53 4.93 18.30 11.42
N PHE A 54 6.22 18.05 11.47
CA PHE A 54 7.26 19.03 11.80
C PHE A 54 7.89 19.65 10.56
N GLU A 55 8.59 20.77 10.72
CA GLU A 55 9.25 21.51 9.63
C GLU A 55 10.29 20.67 8.87
N ASP A 56 10.93 19.72 9.54
CA ASP A 56 11.88 18.76 8.93
C ASP A 56 11.20 17.61 8.20
N ASN A 57 9.86 17.69 8.05
CA ASN A 57 9.01 16.64 7.51
C ASN A 57 8.98 15.34 8.32
N SER A 58 9.51 15.30 9.51
CA SER A 58 9.25 14.20 10.44
C SER A 58 7.79 14.23 10.91
N TRP A 59 7.28 13.07 11.24
CA TRP A 59 5.90 12.92 11.72
C TRP A 59 5.86 12.09 12.98
N HIS A 60 5.05 12.57 13.91
CA HIS A 60 4.72 11.86 15.14
C HIS A 60 3.27 11.42 15.10
N LEU A 61 3.04 10.12 15.10
CA LEU A 61 1.73 9.50 15.07
C LEU A 61 1.38 8.95 16.45
N LEU A 62 0.26 9.38 16.98
CA LEU A 62 -0.33 8.84 18.19
C LEU A 62 -1.70 8.24 17.89
N VAL A 63 -1.88 7.00 18.31
CA VAL A 63 -3.13 6.26 18.20
C VAL A 63 -3.46 5.63 19.54
N ASP A 64 -4.71 5.74 19.96
CA ASP A 64 -5.22 5.07 21.18
C ASP A 64 -6.64 4.58 20.95
N THR A 65 -6.89 3.29 21.10
CA THR A 65 -8.24 2.74 21.03
C THR A 65 -9.06 2.99 22.28
N MET A 66 -8.47 3.60 23.33
CA MET A 66 -9.08 3.99 24.59
C MET A 66 -9.58 2.83 25.46
N ASP A 67 -9.55 1.61 24.96
CA ASP A 67 -9.89 0.39 25.69
C ASP A 67 -8.65 -0.34 26.26
N GLY A 68 -7.47 0.18 25.94
CA GLY A 68 -6.19 -0.37 26.37
C GLY A 68 -5.64 -1.50 25.51
N GLU A 69 -6.40 -1.95 24.51
CA GLU A 69 -5.97 -3.06 23.65
C GLU A 69 -4.88 -2.63 22.68
N TYR A 70 -5.06 -1.46 22.03
CA TYR A 70 -4.12 -0.97 21.01
C TYR A 70 -3.72 0.47 21.27
N LYS A 71 -2.42 0.72 21.19
CA LYS A 71 -1.84 2.05 21.14
C LYS A 71 -0.68 2.06 20.18
N ALA A 72 -0.43 3.19 19.55
CA ALA A 72 0.77 3.45 18.79
C ALA A 72 1.31 4.83 19.12
N ASP A 73 2.61 4.90 19.31
CA ASP A 73 3.40 6.10 19.48
C ASP A 73 4.61 5.95 18.57
N LEU A 74 4.49 6.50 17.36
CA LEU A 74 5.41 6.23 16.26
C LEU A 74 5.95 7.52 15.66
N TRP A 75 7.23 7.53 15.42
CA TRP A 75 7.91 8.54 14.62
C TRP A 75 8.20 8.02 13.23
N HIS A 76 7.88 8.80 12.21
CA HIS A 76 8.28 8.60 10.84
C HIS A 76 9.26 9.71 10.46
N ARG A 77 10.44 9.33 9.97
CA ARG A 77 11.46 10.25 9.48
C ARG A 77 11.74 9.94 8.01
N PRO A 78 11.41 10.86 7.09
CA PRO A 78 11.68 10.65 5.68
C PRO A 78 13.19 10.56 5.43
N GLU A 79 13.57 9.62 4.57
CA GLU A 79 14.98 9.36 4.24
C GLU A 79 15.42 10.00 2.91
N TYR A 80 14.45 10.40 2.07
CA TYR A 80 14.70 10.99 0.75
C TYR A 80 13.49 11.83 0.29
N ALA A 81 13.55 12.37 -0.94
CA ALA A 81 12.46 13.14 -1.52
C ALA A 81 11.20 12.29 -1.77
N PRO A 82 10.01 12.87 -1.67
CA PRO A 82 8.77 12.16 -1.97
C PRO A 82 8.72 11.71 -3.42
N LEU A 83 8.21 10.52 -3.64
CA LEU A 83 7.93 9.97 -4.95
C LEU A 83 6.57 10.48 -5.42
N TRP A 84 6.56 11.45 -6.31
CA TRP A 84 5.36 12.07 -6.83
C TRP A 84 4.81 11.29 -8.01
N TYR A 85 3.51 11.09 -8.03
CA TYR A 85 2.75 10.62 -9.19
C TYR A 85 1.70 11.65 -9.58
N GLY A 86 1.38 11.73 -10.86
CA GLY A 86 0.47 12.73 -11.39
C GLY A 86 0.92 14.18 -11.17
N ARG A 87 2.23 14.43 -11.03
CA ARG A 87 2.77 15.74 -10.63
C ARG A 87 2.59 16.79 -11.69
N GLU A 88 2.91 16.46 -12.92
CA GLU A 88 2.84 17.41 -14.04
C GLU A 88 1.49 17.36 -14.73
N THR A 89 0.95 16.16 -14.88
CA THR A 89 -0.39 15.91 -15.37
C THR A 89 -1.05 14.93 -14.44
N PRO A 90 -2.22 15.25 -13.83
CA PRO A 90 -2.92 14.32 -12.98
C PRO A 90 -3.18 12.99 -13.70
N SER A 91 -2.83 11.89 -13.07
CA SER A 91 -3.05 10.56 -13.62
C SER A 91 -4.54 10.23 -13.64
N LEU A 92 -5.01 9.59 -14.72
CA LEU A 92 -6.38 9.12 -14.80
C LEU A 92 -6.56 7.91 -13.88
N LEU A 93 -7.32 8.07 -12.81
CA LEU A 93 -7.73 6.98 -11.95
C LEU A 93 -8.83 6.15 -12.62
N THR A 94 -9.79 6.84 -13.24
CA THR A 94 -10.87 6.29 -14.06
C THR A 94 -11.11 7.19 -15.26
N GLN A 95 -12.10 6.87 -16.09
CA GLN A 95 -12.50 7.72 -17.20
C GLN A 95 -12.96 9.13 -16.77
N HIS A 96 -13.42 9.27 -15.52
CA HIS A 96 -14.02 10.51 -14.98
C HIS A 96 -13.30 11.02 -13.74
N SER A 97 -12.27 10.36 -13.29
CA SER A 97 -11.57 10.67 -12.06
C SER A 97 -10.08 10.83 -12.30
N VAL A 98 -9.51 11.87 -11.76
CA VAL A 98 -8.07 12.11 -11.80
C VAL A 98 -7.49 12.02 -10.41
N THR A 99 -6.25 11.61 -10.33
CA THR A 99 -5.51 11.52 -9.08
C THR A 99 -4.10 12.09 -9.20
N TYR A 100 -3.62 12.60 -8.10
CA TYR A 100 -2.22 12.98 -7.92
C TYR A 100 -1.84 12.85 -6.45
N GLY A 101 -0.55 12.72 -6.19
CA GLY A 101 -0.08 12.61 -4.83
C GLY A 101 1.38 12.24 -4.73
N TYR A 102 1.75 11.72 -3.57
CA TYR A 102 3.09 11.23 -3.35
C TYR A 102 3.11 10.12 -2.30
N ASN A 103 4.09 9.25 -2.44
CA ASN A 103 4.54 8.34 -1.40
C ASN A 103 5.89 8.81 -0.87
N TRP A 104 6.03 8.79 0.43
CA TRP A 104 7.26 9.22 1.10
C TRP A 104 7.67 8.19 2.13
N ALA A 105 8.57 7.33 1.76
CA ALA A 105 9.09 6.33 2.68
C ALA A 105 10.13 6.94 3.63
N GLY A 106 10.23 6.32 4.80
CA GLY A 106 11.16 6.75 5.82
C GLY A 106 11.26 5.75 6.96
N ALA A 107 12.24 5.96 7.80
CA ALA A 107 12.41 5.19 9.01
C ALA A 107 11.22 5.40 9.95
N VAL A 108 10.70 4.30 10.47
CA VAL A 108 9.67 4.31 11.52
C VAL A 108 10.24 3.67 12.77
N GLU A 109 10.11 4.36 13.87
CA GLU A 109 10.48 3.83 15.18
C GLU A 109 9.47 4.28 16.25
N GLY A 110 9.36 3.51 17.32
CA GLY A 110 8.51 3.85 18.43
C GLY A 110 8.00 2.64 19.18
N ARG A 111 6.80 2.77 19.72
CA ARG A 111 6.17 1.75 20.55
C ARG A 111 4.74 1.53 20.11
N ILE A 112 4.36 0.25 20.03
CA ILE A 112 2.96 -0.14 19.92
C ILE A 112 2.54 -0.94 21.14
N VAL A 113 1.25 -0.94 21.44
CA VAL A 113 0.63 -1.85 22.41
C VAL A 113 -0.33 -2.72 21.62
N VAL A 114 -0.22 -4.01 21.80
CA VAL A 114 -1.10 -5.03 21.19
C VAL A 114 -1.62 -5.92 22.29
N ASP A 115 -2.93 -6.02 22.44
CA ASP A 115 -3.57 -6.77 23.54
C ASP A 115 -3.00 -6.39 24.93
N GLY A 116 -2.81 -5.10 25.15
CA GLY A 116 -2.24 -4.57 26.39
C GLY A 116 -0.73 -4.79 26.56
N LYS A 117 -0.05 -5.45 25.59
CA LYS A 117 1.40 -5.73 25.67
C LYS A 117 2.19 -4.72 24.84
N PRO A 118 3.16 -4.03 25.45
CA PRO A 118 4.00 -3.08 24.72
C PRO A 118 5.07 -3.80 23.88
N VAL A 119 5.26 -3.31 22.65
CA VAL A 119 6.27 -3.79 21.71
C VAL A 119 7.00 -2.56 21.15
N ASN A 120 8.33 -2.56 21.23
CA ASN A 120 9.12 -1.57 20.54
C ASN A 120 9.25 -1.99 19.07
N VAL A 121 9.02 -1.04 18.18
CA VAL A 121 9.09 -1.27 16.73
C VAL A 121 10.13 -0.38 16.10
N LYS A 122 10.81 -0.94 15.10
CA LYS A 122 11.73 -0.23 14.24
C LYS A 122 11.64 -0.84 12.84
N GLY A 123 11.47 0.01 11.84
CA GLY A 123 11.31 -0.46 10.48
C GLY A 123 11.20 0.70 9.50
N MET A 124 10.54 0.45 8.41
CA MET A 124 10.21 1.44 7.42
C MET A 124 8.70 1.56 7.27
N GLY A 125 8.23 2.76 7.03
CA GLY A 125 6.85 3.06 6.72
C GLY A 125 6.75 4.04 5.57
N ILE A 126 5.57 4.09 4.98
CA ILE A 126 5.26 5.07 3.96
C ILE A 126 4.21 6.03 4.48
N ARG A 127 4.49 7.31 4.28
CA ARG A 127 3.50 8.35 4.29
C ARG A 127 2.98 8.56 2.89
N GLU A 128 1.69 8.49 2.74
CA GLU A 128 1.04 8.82 1.51
C GLU A 128 0.22 10.11 1.61
N ARG A 129 0.23 10.86 0.54
CA ARG A 129 -0.73 11.92 0.27
C ARG A 129 -1.40 11.63 -1.06
N TYR A 130 -2.65 11.29 -1.02
CA TYR A 130 -3.47 10.99 -2.17
C TYR A 130 -4.58 12.02 -2.29
N VAL A 131 -4.77 12.52 -3.49
CA VAL A 131 -5.87 13.42 -3.85
C VAL A 131 -6.55 12.87 -5.09
N ALA A 132 -7.82 12.52 -4.96
CA ALA A 132 -8.66 12.14 -6.07
C ALA A 132 -9.78 13.17 -6.24
N VAL A 133 -10.01 13.59 -7.46
CA VAL A 133 -11.07 14.51 -7.81
C VAL A 133 -12.15 13.73 -8.54
N ASP A 134 -13.38 13.80 -8.00
CA ASP A 134 -14.56 13.20 -8.60
C ASP A 134 -14.46 11.68 -8.79
N SER A 135 -13.91 11.00 -7.79
CA SER A 135 -13.82 9.53 -7.82
C SER A 135 -15.14 8.89 -7.43
N SER A 136 -15.74 8.20 -8.37
CA SER A 136 -16.77 7.22 -8.10
C SER A 136 -16.11 5.84 -7.96
N ALA A 137 -16.19 5.24 -6.79
CA ALA A 137 -15.65 3.90 -6.57
C ALA A 137 -16.29 2.85 -7.51
N ALA A 138 -17.50 3.12 -7.98
CA ALA A 138 -18.21 2.25 -8.92
C ALA A 138 -17.58 2.21 -10.33
N GLU A 139 -16.70 3.15 -10.65
CA GLU A 139 -16.01 3.23 -11.94
C GLU A 139 -14.64 2.54 -11.92
N LEU A 140 -14.13 2.22 -10.74
CA LEU A 140 -12.92 1.42 -10.59
C LEU A 140 -13.29 -0.03 -10.87
N GLY A 141 -12.97 -0.51 -12.05
CA GLY A 141 -13.25 -1.88 -12.44
C GLY A 141 -11.97 -2.68 -12.67
N GLY A 142 -12.04 -3.99 -12.44
CA GLY A 142 -10.95 -4.89 -12.71
C GLY A 142 -10.01 -5.09 -11.53
N TRP A 143 -8.75 -5.34 -11.83
CA TRP A 143 -7.68 -5.51 -10.86
C TRP A 143 -6.93 -4.20 -10.66
N GLU A 144 -6.49 -3.96 -9.44
CA GLU A 144 -5.71 -2.79 -9.07
C GLU A 144 -4.55 -3.21 -8.16
N ASP A 145 -3.34 -2.87 -8.58
CA ASP A 145 -2.14 -2.95 -7.77
C ASP A 145 -1.69 -1.55 -7.38
N TRP A 146 -1.47 -1.35 -6.10
CA TRP A 146 -1.00 -0.10 -5.56
C TRP A 146 -0.07 -0.33 -4.39
N GLY A 147 1.18 0.10 -4.52
CA GLY A 147 2.13 -0.15 -3.46
C GLY A 147 3.51 0.45 -3.69
N TRP A 148 4.47 -0.12 -2.99
CA TRP A 148 5.84 0.29 -3.06
C TRP A 148 6.79 -0.88 -2.85
N VAL A 149 7.96 -0.76 -3.45
CA VAL A 149 9.11 -1.64 -3.23
C VAL A 149 10.35 -0.78 -3.00
N ALA A 150 11.09 -1.13 -1.97
CA ALA A 150 12.29 -0.40 -1.57
C ALA A 150 13.47 -1.33 -1.35
N PHE A 151 14.61 -0.90 -1.81
CA PHE A 151 15.94 -1.44 -1.53
C PHE A 151 16.79 -0.36 -0.86
N ASN A 152 17.96 -0.71 -0.37
CA ASN A 152 18.89 0.28 0.16
C ASN A 152 19.36 1.27 -0.92
N GLU A 153 19.28 0.89 -2.19
CA GLU A 153 19.77 1.64 -3.36
C GLU A 153 18.66 2.33 -4.14
N ILE A 154 17.48 1.72 -4.25
CA ILE A 154 16.37 2.21 -5.08
C ILE A 154 15.06 2.11 -4.33
N HIS A 155 14.26 3.15 -4.42
CA HIS A 155 12.87 3.14 -3.95
C HIS A 155 11.91 3.37 -5.10
N SER A 156 10.80 2.64 -5.12
CA SER A 156 9.75 2.77 -6.13
C SER A 156 8.36 2.75 -5.53
N SER A 157 7.50 3.55 -6.11
CA SER A 157 6.06 3.62 -5.88
C SER A 157 5.35 3.18 -7.14
N LEU A 158 4.36 2.31 -7.04
CA LEU A 158 3.81 1.55 -8.16
C LEU A 158 2.30 1.64 -8.16
N TYR A 159 1.73 1.87 -9.34
CA TYR A 159 0.30 1.91 -9.58
C TYR A 159 -0.02 1.21 -10.91
N ASP A 160 -0.80 0.15 -10.88
CA ASP A 160 -1.35 -0.50 -12.08
C ASP A 160 -2.85 -0.74 -11.88
N MET A 161 -3.65 0.23 -12.28
CA MET A 161 -5.10 0.13 -12.32
C MET A 161 -5.50 -0.24 -13.75
N ARG A 162 -5.85 -1.49 -13.98
CA ARG A 162 -6.02 -2.07 -15.33
C ARG A 162 -6.93 -1.28 -16.27
N LEU A 163 -7.91 -0.58 -15.74
CA LEU A 163 -8.83 0.26 -16.52
C LEU A 163 -8.58 1.78 -16.34
N GLY A 164 -7.56 2.15 -15.60
CA GLY A 164 -7.25 3.54 -15.28
C GLY A 164 -5.75 3.81 -15.30
N MET A 165 -5.29 4.35 -14.20
CA MET A 165 -3.90 4.76 -14.03
C MET A 165 -2.93 3.57 -14.10
N LYS A 166 -1.87 3.73 -14.88
CA LYS A 166 -0.68 2.92 -14.83
C LYS A 166 0.51 3.85 -14.76
N ASP A 167 1.11 3.92 -13.60
CA ASP A 167 2.13 4.91 -13.29
C ASP A 167 3.13 4.38 -12.26
N PHE A 168 4.28 5.02 -12.16
CA PHE A 168 5.26 4.76 -11.13
C PHE A 168 6.06 6.02 -10.83
N ALA A 169 6.77 5.99 -9.72
CA ALA A 169 7.86 6.90 -9.43
C ALA A 169 9.02 6.10 -8.84
N MET A 170 10.24 6.36 -9.27
CA MET A 170 11.42 5.66 -8.79
C MET A 170 12.54 6.66 -8.45
N TYR A 171 13.23 6.40 -7.35
CA TYR A 171 14.36 7.20 -6.90
C TYR A 171 15.57 6.32 -6.65
N ASP A 172 16.66 6.59 -7.33
CA ASP A 172 17.95 5.96 -7.10
C ASP A 172 18.72 6.76 -6.04
N LEU A 173 18.86 6.17 -4.87
CA LEU A 173 19.50 6.80 -3.72
C LEU A 173 21.02 6.98 -3.89
N GLN A 174 21.65 6.12 -4.69
CA GLN A 174 23.10 6.18 -4.92
C GLN A 174 23.49 7.30 -5.89
N THR A 175 22.68 7.47 -6.93
CA THR A 175 22.93 8.51 -7.94
C THR A 175 22.20 9.81 -7.65
N GLY A 176 21.23 9.79 -6.74
CA GLY A 176 20.34 10.91 -6.48
C GLY A 176 19.35 11.19 -7.62
N LYS A 177 19.19 10.24 -8.54
CA LYS A 177 18.35 10.42 -9.72
C LYS A 177 16.91 10.00 -9.45
N TYR A 178 15.99 10.85 -9.89
CA TYR A 178 14.56 10.60 -9.87
C TYR A 178 14.06 10.27 -11.26
N TYR A 179 13.23 9.22 -11.38
CA TYR A 179 12.64 8.75 -12.62
C TYR A 179 11.11 8.82 -12.49
N PRO A 180 10.49 9.88 -13.03
CA PRO A 180 9.03 10.02 -13.06
C PRO A 180 8.39 9.33 -14.24
N GLU A 181 9.18 8.93 -15.25
CA GLU A 181 8.70 8.42 -16.53
C GLU A 181 9.40 7.13 -16.92
N GLY A 182 8.65 6.26 -17.61
CA GLY A 182 9.14 4.99 -18.11
C GLY A 182 7.98 4.02 -18.39
N LYS A 183 8.31 2.73 -18.43
CA LYS A 183 7.34 1.68 -18.70
C LYS A 183 7.29 0.68 -17.55
N LEU A 184 6.20 0.72 -16.80
CA LEU A 184 5.90 -0.24 -15.75
C LEU A 184 5.25 -1.50 -16.32
N ASN A 185 5.69 -2.66 -15.86
CA ASN A 185 4.98 -3.93 -16.02
C ASN A 185 4.95 -4.68 -14.70
N ILE A 186 3.78 -5.20 -14.33
CA ILE A 186 3.56 -6.05 -13.16
C ILE A 186 2.94 -7.35 -13.64
N ALA A 187 3.61 -8.46 -13.34
CA ALA A 187 3.10 -9.81 -13.57
C ALA A 187 2.91 -10.51 -12.21
N HIS A 188 1.91 -11.38 -12.18
CA HIS A 188 1.46 -12.07 -10.98
C HIS A 188 1.57 -13.58 -11.20
N GLU A 189 2.11 -14.29 -10.21
CA GLU A 189 2.27 -15.74 -10.23
C GLU A 189 1.83 -16.36 -8.89
N ASP A 190 1.67 -17.67 -8.86
CA ASP A 190 1.38 -18.45 -7.63
C ASP A 190 0.14 -17.98 -6.90
N TRP A 191 -1.00 -18.03 -7.57
CA TRP A 191 -2.27 -17.56 -7.05
C TRP A 191 -2.81 -18.45 -5.93
N VAL A 192 -3.30 -17.81 -4.86
CA VAL A 192 -3.93 -18.46 -3.71
C VAL A 192 -5.28 -17.84 -3.43
N PHE A 193 -6.29 -18.66 -3.18
CA PHE A 193 -7.60 -18.18 -2.76
C PHE A 193 -7.56 -17.78 -1.28
N LEU A 194 -7.96 -16.56 -1.00
CA LEU A 194 -8.07 -16.03 0.36
C LEU A 194 -9.54 -15.95 0.75
N ARG A 195 -9.98 -16.81 1.68
CA ARG A 195 -11.40 -16.93 2.07
C ARG A 195 -11.96 -15.62 2.61
N ASP A 196 -11.21 -14.90 3.43
CA ASP A 196 -11.66 -13.64 4.03
C ASP A 196 -11.82 -12.51 3.00
N LEU A 197 -11.18 -12.65 1.85
CA LEU A 197 -11.28 -11.74 0.73
C LEU A 197 -12.38 -12.19 -0.26
N ASP A 198 -12.78 -13.45 -0.19
CA ASP A 198 -13.55 -14.14 -1.23
C ASP A 198 -12.92 -13.92 -2.62
N GLY A 199 -11.60 -14.09 -2.70
CA GLY A 199 -10.86 -13.79 -3.91
C GLY A 199 -9.43 -14.34 -3.91
N PHE A 200 -8.80 -14.28 -5.06
CA PHE A 200 -7.42 -14.74 -5.24
C PHE A 200 -6.42 -13.62 -5.01
N ILE A 201 -5.29 -13.96 -4.41
CA ILE A 201 -4.12 -13.08 -4.28
C ILE A 201 -2.90 -13.74 -4.93
N PRO A 202 -1.99 -12.96 -5.53
CA PRO A 202 -0.72 -13.50 -6.02
C PRO A 202 0.25 -13.66 -4.85
N MET A 203 0.98 -14.75 -4.85
CA MET A 203 2.05 -14.98 -3.89
C MET A 203 3.40 -14.50 -4.43
N THR A 204 3.51 -14.32 -5.74
CA THR A 204 4.72 -13.82 -6.40
C THR A 204 4.38 -12.69 -7.35
N TYR A 205 5.14 -11.61 -7.22
CA TYR A 205 5.13 -10.45 -8.10
C TYR A 205 6.42 -10.37 -8.88
N LYS A 206 6.31 -10.19 -10.20
CA LYS A 206 7.44 -9.82 -11.06
C LYS A 206 7.18 -8.42 -11.61
N ILE A 207 8.00 -7.49 -11.18
CA ILE A 207 7.87 -6.07 -11.49
C ILE A 207 9.04 -5.68 -12.37
N SER A 208 8.78 -4.97 -13.45
CA SER A 208 9.82 -4.36 -14.26
C SER A 208 9.49 -2.92 -14.59
N ILE A 209 10.50 -2.04 -14.48
CA ILE A 209 10.39 -0.64 -14.86
C ILE A 209 11.55 -0.32 -15.82
N GLU A 210 11.19 -0.03 -17.07
CA GLU A 210 12.13 0.46 -18.06
C GLU A 210 12.18 1.98 -17.98
N VAL A 211 13.36 2.52 -17.69
CA VAL A 211 13.62 3.96 -17.59
C VAL A 211 14.68 4.38 -18.62
N GLU A 212 14.92 5.68 -18.71
CA GLU A 212 15.88 6.22 -19.68
C GLU A 212 17.30 5.67 -19.53
N ASP A 213 17.71 5.23 -18.31
CA ASP A 213 19.07 4.74 -18.04
C ASP A 213 19.18 3.22 -18.02
N GLY A 214 18.09 2.49 -18.00
CA GLY A 214 18.15 1.04 -17.89
C GLY A 214 16.83 0.38 -17.51
N LEU A 215 16.95 -0.83 -16.96
CA LEU A 215 15.86 -1.70 -16.56
C LEU A 215 15.98 -2.05 -15.07
N TYR A 216 14.98 -1.71 -14.30
CA TYR A 216 14.79 -2.16 -12.92
C TYR A 216 13.88 -3.37 -12.90
N GLU A 217 14.31 -4.44 -12.27
CA GLU A 217 13.57 -5.70 -12.16
C GLU A 217 13.49 -6.12 -10.70
N VAL A 218 12.32 -6.60 -10.29
CA VAL A 218 12.05 -7.07 -8.93
C VAL A 218 11.24 -8.35 -8.98
N GLU A 219 11.60 -9.29 -8.12
CA GLU A 219 10.76 -10.41 -7.73
C GLU A 219 10.45 -10.28 -6.24
N ALA A 220 9.15 -10.28 -5.89
CA ALA A 220 8.69 -10.10 -4.52
C ALA A 220 7.70 -11.20 -4.14
N HIS A 221 7.88 -11.78 -2.95
CA HIS A 221 7.05 -12.87 -2.45
C HIS A 221 6.20 -12.42 -1.28
N THR A 222 4.89 -12.70 -1.38
CA THR A 222 3.92 -12.38 -0.35
C THR A 222 4.09 -13.29 0.87
N CYS A 223 4.29 -12.71 2.03
CA CYS A 223 4.34 -13.43 3.30
C CYS A 223 3.15 -13.15 4.21
N ASN A 224 2.44 -12.05 3.96
CA ASN A 224 1.30 -11.66 4.77
C ASN A 224 0.26 -10.96 3.90
N ALA A 225 -1.01 -11.20 4.20
CA ALA A 225 -2.15 -10.55 3.57
C ALA A 225 -3.11 -10.03 4.64
N THR A 226 -3.42 -8.75 4.58
CA THR A 226 -4.39 -8.11 5.46
C THR A 226 -5.59 -7.66 4.65
N THR A 227 -6.76 -8.22 4.91
CA THR A 227 -8.00 -7.88 4.21
C THR A 227 -8.77 -6.80 4.96
N TRP A 228 -9.38 -5.87 4.25
CA TRP A 228 -10.13 -4.79 4.87
C TRP A 228 -11.42 -4.38 4.13
N GLY A 229 -11.80 -5.13 3.13
CA GLY A 229 -13.09 -4.94 2.43
C GLY A 229 -14.27 -5.56 3.15
N ALA A 230 -14.07 -6.71 3.79
CA ALA A 230 -15.16 -7.48 4.43
C ALA A 230 -15.83 -6.74 5.60
N THR A 231 -15.08 -5.89 6.32
CA THR A 231 -15.61 -5.13 7.46
C THR A 231 -16.38 -3.88 7.06
N HIS A 232 -16.20 -3.39 5.84
CA HIS A 232 -16.79 -2.13 5.40
C HIS A 232 -18.14 -2.27 4.73
N LYS A 233 -18.64 -3.50 4.54
CA LYS A 233 -19.89 -3.74 3.81
C LYS A 233 -19.99 -2.97 2.48
N VAL A 234 -18.85 -2.79 1.82
CA VAL A 234 -18.81 -2.46 0.40
C VAL A 234 -18.74 -3.82 -0.29
N PRO A 235 -19.90 -4.42 -0.62
CA PRO A 235 -19.98 -5.85 -0.90
C PRO A 235 -19.20 -6.27 -2.15
N ASP A 236 -18.73 -5.31 -2.95
CA ASP A 236 -18.20 -5.60 -4.26
C ASP A 236 -16.73 -5.18 -4.44
N MET A 237 -16.04 -4.83 -3.35
CA MET A 237 -14.66 -4.33 -3.44
C MET A 237 -13.78 -4.86 -2.30
N PRO A 238 -13.44 -6.14 -2.32
CA PRO A 238 -12.46 -6.65 -1.38
C PRO A 238 -11.08 -6.04 -1.67
N VAL A 239 -10.42 -5.61 -0.60
CA VAL A 239 -9.06 -5.06 -0.64
C VAL A 239 -8.17 -5.88 0.26
N ALA A 240 -7.02 -6.28 -0.23
CA ALA A 240 -5.96 -6.85 0.58
C ALA A 240 -4.70 -6.00 0.49
N THR A 241 -4.02 -5.82 1.59
CA THR A 241 -2.65 -5.33 1.61
C THR A 241 -1.72 -6.50 1.85
N LEU A 242 -0.86 -6.75 0.88
CA LEU A 242 0.13 -7.82 0.89
C LEU A 242 1.45 -7.25 1.37
N THR A 243 2.13 -7.98 2.25
CA THR A 243 3.48 -7.64 2.71
C THR A 243 4.44 -8.67 2.15
N PHE A 244 5.61 -8.23 1.73
CA PHE A 244 6.65 -9.06 1.15
C PHE A 244 7.76 -9.33 2.18
N ASP A 245 8.21 -10.57 2.30
CA ASP A 245 9.34 -10.98 3.17
C ASP A 245 10.62 -11.24 2.37
N ARG A 246 10.47 -11.69 1.12
CA ARG A 246 11.57 -11.88 0.20
C ARG A 246 11.36 -10.98 -1.00
N VAL A 247 12.26 -10.02 -1.15
CA VAL A 247 12.26 -9.08 -2.27
C VAL A 247 13.66 -9.04 -2.83
N GLU A 248 13.81 -9.53 -4.05
CA GLU A 248 15.05 -9.56 -4.80
C GLU A 248 14.94 -8.59 -5.97
N GLY A 249 16.00 -7.88 -6.28
CA GLY A 249 15.96 -6.91 -7.36
C GLY A 249 17.32 -6.57 -7.92
N ARG A 250 17.30 -6.08 -9.17
CA ARG A 250 18.48 -5.61 -9.86
C ARG A 250 18.15 -4.41 -10.74
N PHE A 251 19.17 -3.62 -11.01
CA PHE A 251 19.11 -2.58 -12.02
C PHE A 251 20.17 -2.87 -13.08
N THR A 252 19.75 -3.00 -14.33
CA THR A 252 20.62 -3.20 -15.48
C THR A 252 20.67 -1.90 -16.29
N SER A 253 21.81 -1.23 -16.29
CA SER A 253 22.00 0.00 -17.07
C SER A 253 22.07 -0.29 -18.58
N LYS A 254 21.89 0.75 -19.41
CA LYS A 254 21.89 0.62 -20.87
C LYS A 254 23.22 0.09 -21.45
N ASP A 255 24.31 0.29 -20.76
CA ASP A 255 25.63 -0.27 -21.13
C ASP A 255 25.83 -1.72 -20.69
N GLY A 256 24.80 -2.32 -20.08
CA GLY A 256 24.80 -3.72 -19.65
C GLY A 256 25.39 -3.97 -18.27
N CYS A 257 25.76 -2.92 -17.52
CA CYS A 257 26.22 -3.10 -16.15
C CYS A 257 25.05 -3.48 -15.25
N VAL A 258 25.18 -4.57 -14.49
CA VAL A 258 24.18 -5.07 -13.55
C VAL A 258 24.55 -4.69 -12.13
N ARG A 259 23.61 -4.10 -11.42
CA ARG A 259 23.68 -3.79 -10.00
C ARG A 259 22.62 -4.60 -9.25
N GLU A 260 23.06 -5.57 -8.46
CA GLU A 260 22.19 -6.27 -7.53
C GLU A 260 21.77 -5.33 -6.38
N LEU A 261 20.51 -5.40 -5.98
CA LEU A 261 19.94 -4.53 -4.96
C LEU A 261 19.83 -5.27 -3.64
N THR A 262 19.96 -4.53 -2.54
CA THR A 262 20.03 -5.11 -1.19
C THR A 262 18.94 -4.59 -0.28
N GLY A 263 18.58 -5.38 0.76
CA GLY A 263 17.61 -4.98 1.77
C GLY A 263 16.20 -4.80 1.23
N GLY A 264 15.82 -5.63 0.25
CA GLY A 264 14.52 -5.55 -0.39
C GLY A 264 13.36 -5.72 0.58
N ARG A 265 12.35 -4.87 0.45
CA ARG A 265 11.12 -4.85 1.24
C ARG A 265 10.00 -4.14 0.50
N GLY A 266 8.75 -4.44 0.83
CA GLY A 266 7.65 -3.76 0.17
C GLY A 266 6.28 -4.22 0.63
N THR A 267 5.28 -3.52 0.13
CA THR A 267 3.88 -3.90 0.26
C THR A 267 3.13 -3.59 -1.03
N MET A 268 2.06 -4.33 -1.29
CA MET A 268 1.15 -4.09 -2.39
C MET A 268 -0.29 -4.17 -1.88
N SER A 269 -1.07 -3.13 -2.09
CA SER A 269 -2.50 -3.20 -1.90
C SER A 269 -3.14 -3.65 -3.20
N VAL A 270 -3.96 -4.69 -3.12
CA VAL A 270 -4.67 -5.23 -4.26
C VAL A 270 -6.16 -5.05 -4.06
N ARG A 271 -6.84 -4.64 -5.11
CA ARG A 271 -8.30 -4.63 -5.17
C ARG A 271 -8.75 -5.55 -6.28
N GLN A 272 -9.67 -6.43 -5.94
CA GLN A 272 -10.28 -7.34 -6.90
C GLN A 272 -11.76 -7.02 -7.04
N TRP A 273 -12.15 -6.68 -8.25
CA TRP A 273 -13.56 -6.47 -8.58
C TRP A 273 -14.10 -7.76 -9.19
N HIS A 274 -15.10 -8.35 -8.56
CA HIS A 274 -15.70 -9.60 -9.02
C HIS A 274 -16.23 -9.54 -10.47
N ALA A 275 -16.57 -8.34 -10.95
CA ALA A 275 -17.08 -8.16 -12.31
C ALA A 275 -16.02 -8.28 -13.42
N TYR A 276 -14.72 -8.23 -13.09
CA TYR A 276 -13.64 -8.20 -14.09
C TYR A 276 -12.49 -9.13 -13.73
N PRO A 277 -12.66 -10.41 -13.98
CA PRO A 277 -11.63 -11.41 -13.69
C PRO A 277 -10.46 -11.44 -14.68
N SER A 278 -10.23 -10.38 -15.43
CA SER A 278 -9.42 -10.38 -16.65
C SER A 278 -7.93 -10.64 -16.48
N ILE A 279 -7.39 -10.61 -15.26
CA ILE A 279 -5.98 -10.92 -15.02
C ILE A 279 -5.75 -12.29 -14.40
N LEU A 280 -6.79 -12.89 -13.85
CA LEU A 280 -6.66 -14.23 -13.26
C LEU A 280 -6.43 -15.27 -14.37
N PRO A 281 -5.55 -16.24 -14.15
CA PRO A 281 -5.38 -17.37 -15.07
C PRO A 281 -6.72 -18.06 -15.33
N ARG A 282 -6.94 -18.46 -16.58
CA ARG A 282 -8.21 -19.10 -16.99
C ARG A 282 -8.53 -20.35 -16.18
N GLU A 283 -7.49 -21.05 -15.75
CA GLU A 283 -7.56 -22.27 -14.96
C GLU A 283 -8.26 -22.05 -13.62
N LEU A 284 -8.11 -20.86 -13.03
CA LEU A 284 -8.78 -20.50 -11.78
C LEU A 284 -10.28 -20.29 -11.93
N TYR A 285 -10.78 -20.06 -13.17
CA TYR A 285 -12.21 -19.93 -13.44
C TYR A 285 -12.90 -21.24 -13.73
N SER A 286 -12.21 -22.18 -14.37
CA SER A 286 -12.77 -23.50 -14.65
C SER A 286 -13.07 -24.25 -13.34
N ASP A 287 -12.29 -24.02 -12.32
CA ASP A 287 -12.44 -24.64 -11.01
C ASP A 287 -13.50 -23.96 -10.14
N ALA A 288 -13.81 -22.68 -10.38
CA ALA A 288 -14.89 -21.98 -9.68
C ALA A 288 -16.30 -22.47 -10.07
N ALA A 289 -16.43 -23.19 -11.19
CA ALA A 289 -17.66 -23.87 -11.60
C ALA A 289 -17.79 -25.30 -11.05
N GLY A 290 -16.73 -25.82 -10.41
CA GLY A 290 -16.71 -27.11 -9.73
C GLY A 290 -15.83 -26.97 -8.49
N GLU A 291 -16.37 -27.34 -7.34
CA GLU A 291 -15.78 -27.32 -6.01
C GLU A 291 -14.27 -26.94 -5.98
N VAL A 292 -13.98 -25.66 -5.72
CA VAL A 292 -12.61 -25.21 -5.48
C VAL A 292 -12.10 -25.94 -4.24
N ASN A 293 -11.24 -26.91 -4.43
CA ASN A 293 -10.63 -27.68 -3.35
C ASN A 293 -9.55 -26.81 -2.70
N CYS A 294 -9.99 -25.76 -1.98
CA CYS A 294 -9.14 -24.78 -1.30
C CYS A 294 -8.46 -25.33 -0.04
N GLU A 295 -8.82 -26.54 0.39
CA GLU A 295 -8.33 -27.08 1.68
C GLU A 295 -6.88 -27.55 1.64
N THR A 296 -6.28 -27.77 0.48
CA THR A 296 -5.00 -28.49 0.39
C THR A 296 -3.76 -27.63 0.34
N LYS A 297 -3.84 -26.32 0.20
CA LYS A 297 -2.63 -25.47 0.13
C LYS A 297 -2.38 -24.58 1.35
N PHE A 298 -3.36 -24.36 2.19
CA PHE A 298 -3.19 -23.57 3.42
C PHE A 298 -2.70 -24.37 4.63
N ASP A 299 -2.83 -25.70 4.62
CA ASP A 299 -2.36 -26.54 5.71
C ASP A 299 -0.84 -26.83 5.67
N THR A 300 -0.13 -26.26 4.71
CA THR A 300 1.32 -26.50 4.50
C THR A 300 2.18 -25.23 4.43
N LEU A 301 1.63 -24.07 4.81
CA LEU A 301 2.41 -22.84 4.97
C LEU A 301 2.59 -22.50 6.44
#